data_bdd50d840b8e8fb8f175c62be1ffa808
#
_entry.id   bdd50d840b8e8fb8f175c62be1ffa808
#
_cell.length_a   1.000
_cell.length_b   1.000
_cell.length_c   1.000
_cell.angle_alpha   90.00
_cell.angle_beta   90.00
_cell.angle_gamma   90.00
#
_symmetry.space_group_name_H-M   'P 1'
#
loop_
_entity.id
_entity.type
_entity.pdbx_description
1 polymer ?
#
loop_
_entity_poly.entity_id
_entity_poly.type
_entity_poly.pdbx_seq_one_letter_code
_entity_poly.pdbx_strand_id
1 'polypeptide(L)'
;MPAPRRLGWFFAHDWDGDAMRRLGAAPGGPRFDAAGFDLFAFPGNLRLLLHDHERFAAAQAARGRRLGWAGVLSHHEQLGALAAALVAEQLGLPGAAPQALLAAQHKGHARRVLQQVAPEASLAVQPVMPGPREAPPEGIRYPCFVKPVKGAFSVLAREVPDRESLAAMLRFGPLEGWLAHRLVEPFDRICRARLPQAGSAHRMLLEEPVPLRVPQHNLDGWVGEGEVRALGVVDAITYPGTRAFLRWEYPSRLPAAVQARALDVARRFLGAIGFRTGTFNLEFFFDAASDRLSVIECNPRLASQFGDLYRRVDGIDPHAMAVALALDEDPRALPRAAPVAGVAASLVYRAFDPAAVPPPPDAARRAAFARAFPDGLLLPMPKRGAALARDFRWAGDHRYGIVHLGATDRAQLAQRAAQASALLGWRFDW
;
A
#
# COMPACT_ATOMS: atom_id res chain seq x y z
N MET A 1 -3.09 -25.15 28.53
CA MET A 1 -2.63 -24.58 27.24
C MET A 1 -1.73 -23.39 27.55
N PRO A 2 -0.63 -23.16 26.85
CA PRO A 2 0.16 -21.94 27.04
C PRO A 2 -0.69 -20.72 26.81
N ALA A 3 -0.38 -19.60 27.50
CA ALA A 3 -1.10 -18.35 27.33
C ALA A 3 -0.96 -17.87 25.87
N PRO A 4 -2.04 -17.29 25.27
CA PRO A 4 -2.00 -16.81 23.90
C PRO A 4 -0.95 -15.70 23.77
N ARG A 5 -0.11 -15.80 22.72
CA ARG A 5 0.91 -14.79 22.43
C ARG A 5 0.27 -13.44 22.12
N ARG A 6 0.88 -12.36 22.56
CA ARG A 6 0.41 -10.99 22.33
C ARG A 6 1.26 -10.31 21.29
N LEU A 7 0.63 -9.59 20.38
CA LEU A 7 1.32 -8.79 19.35
C LEU A 7 0.77 -7.36 19.32
N GLY A 8 1.66 -6.40 19.09
CA GLY A 8 1.30 -5.05 18.74
C GLY A 8 0.96 -4.94 17.25
N TRP A 9 -0.19 -4.35 16.89
CA TRP A 9 -0.57 -4.09 15.51
C TRP A 9 -0.86 -2.60 15.34
N PHE A 10 -0.09 -1.92 14.47
CA PHE A 10 -0.11 -0.48 14.37
C PHE A 10 -0.78 0.03 13.10
N PHE A 11 -1.60 1.08 13.23
CA PHE A 11 -2.28 1.77 12.13
C PHE A 11 -3.08 0.81 11.24
N ALA A 12 -3.85 -0.09 11.85
CA ALA A 12 -4.65 -1.09 11.14
C ALA A 12 -5.69 -0.44 10.20
N HIS A 13 -5.85 -1.00 9.02
CA HIS A 13 -6.95 -0.72 8.10
C HIS A 13 -8.19 -1.56 8.45
N ASP A 14 -9.34 -1.27 7.82
CA ASP A 14 -10.58 -2.00 8.10
C ASP A 14 -10.45 -3.51 7.82
N TRP A 15 -9.79 -3.90 6.72
CA TRP A 15 -9.50 -5.31 6.40
C TRP A 15 -8.48 -5.96 7.34
N ASP A 16 -7.56 -5.19 7.94
CA ASP A 16 -6.69 -5.68 9.00
C ASP A 16 -7.50 -5.98 10.27
N GLY A 17 -8.51 -5.14 10.57
CA GLY A 17 -9.43 -5.37 11.68
C GLY A 17 -10.20 -6.70 11.53
N ASP A 18 -10.59 -7.07 10.31
CA ASP A 18 -11.17 -8.37 10.02
C ASP A 18 -10.17 -9.51 10.24
N ALA A 19 -8.96 -9.36 9.73
CA ALA A 19 -7.88 -10.33 9.94
C ALA A 19 -7.55 -10.54 11.43
N MET A 20 -7.47 -9.45 12.21
CA MET A 20 -7.24 -9.52 13.67
C MET A 20 -8.34 -10.31 14.39
N ARG A 21 -9.62 -10.08 14.04
CA ARG A 21 -10.75 -10.82 14.62
C ARG A 21 -10.66 -12.30 14.27
N ARG A 22 -10.47 -12.63 12.99
CA ARG A 22 -10.42 -13.99 12.47
C ARG A 22 -9.25 -14.78 13.06
N LEU A 23 -8.05 -14.21 13.06
CA LEU A 23 -6.84 -14.86 13.60
C LEU A 23 -6.91 -14.99 15.13
N GLY A 24 -7.44 -13.97 15.82
CA GLY A 24 -7.60 -14.00 17.27
C GLY A 24 -8.68 -14.97 17.76
N ALA A 25 -9.70 -15.27 16.93
CA ALA A 25 -10.75 -16.22 17.26
C ALA A 25 -10.35 -17.70 17.03
N ALA A 26 -9.23 -17.94 16.31
CA ALA A 26 -8.74 -19.30 16.09
C ALA A 26 -8.29 -19.96 17.41
N PRO A 27 -8.45 -21.29 17.57
CA PRO A 27 -7.96 -22.00 18.76
C PRO A 27 -6.46 -21.75 18.98
N GLY A 28 -6.10 -21.22 20.16
CA GLY A 28 -4.72 -20.82 20.46
C GLY A 28 -4.24 -19.56 19.71
N GLY A 29 -5.14 -18.84 19.05
CA GLY A 29 -4.83 -17.64 18.27
C GLY A 29 -4.23 -16.51 19.12
N PRO A 30 -3.47 -15.60 18.48
CA PRO A 30 -2.80 -14.52 19.17
C PRO A 30 -3.78 -13.45 19.66
N ARG A 31 -3.37 -12.69 20.67
CA ARG A 31 -4.05 -11.46 21.10
C ARG A 31 -3.38 -10.26 20.45
N PHE A 32 -4.17 -9.36 19.87
CA PHE A 32 -3.68 -8.16 19.24
C PHE A 32 -3.96 -6.92 20.07
N ASP A 33 -2.94 -6.10 20.29
CA ASP A 33 -3.03 -4.80 20.91
C ASP A 33 -2.89 -3.73 19.83
N ALA A 34 -4.00 -3.21 19.35
CA ALA A 34 -4.01 -2.16 18.33
C ALA A 34 -3.51 -0.82 18.91
N ALA A 35 -2.77 -0.07 18.07
CA ALA A 35 -2.36 1.31 18.33
C ALA A 35 -2.26 2.09 17.02
N GLY A 36 -2.34 3.43 17.13
CA GLY A 36 -2.33 4.33 15.99
C GLY A 36 -3.66 5.03 15.79
N PHE A 37 -3.92 5.49 14.60
CA PHE A 37 -5.14 6.19 14.21
C PHE A 37 -5.45 5.92 12.73
N ASP A 38 -6.70 6.14 12.33
CA ASP A 38 -7.11 6.02 10.94
C ASP A 38 -6.58 7.22 10.12
N LEU A 39 -5.71 6.93 9.15
CA LEU A 39 -5.17 7.93 8.24
C LEU A 39 -6.23 8.41 7.22
N PHE A 40 -7.17 7.55 6.84
CA PHE A 40 -8.24 7.92 5.91
C PHE A 40 -9.25 8.91 6.52
N ALA A 41 -9.30 9.02 7.85
CA ALA A 41 -10.05 10.07 8.54
C ALA A 41 -9.39 11.46 8.43
N PHE A 42 -8.17 11.55 7.88
CA PHE A 42 -7.57 12.85 7.57
C PHE A 42 -8.44 13.56 6.50
N PRO A 43 -8.64 14.85 6.66
CA PRO A 43 -7.93 15.83 7.47
C PRO A 43 -8.64 16.26 8.75
N GLY A 44 -9.71 15.64 9.12
CA GLY A 44 -10.30 15.86 10.46
C GLY A 44 -9.37 15.38 11.59
N ASN A 45 -8.27 14.72 11.27
CA ASN A 45 -7.35 14.16 12.26
C ASN A 45 -6.02 14.91 12.29
N LEU A 46 -5.92 15.91 13.17
CA LEU A 46 -4.66 16.65 13.42
C LEU A 46 -3.51 15.77 13.95
N ARG A 47 -3.80 14.55 14.39
CA ARG A 47 -2.78 13.61 14.87
C ARG A 47 -1.71 13.32 13.81
N LEU A 48 -2.07 13.40 12.52
CA LEU A 48 -1.10 13.22 11.44
C LEU A 48 0.00 14.29 11.46
N LEU A 49 -0.35 15.56 11.68
CA LEU A 49 0.60 16.68 11.77
C LEU A 49 1.45 16.65 13.05
N LEU A 50 0.94 15.99 14.09
CA LEU A 50 1.62 15.85 15.39
C LEU A 50 2.35 14.51 15.51
N HIS A 51 2.23 13.63 14.51
CA HIS A 51 2.86 12.31 14.54
C HIS A 51 4.38 12.43 14.51
N ASP A 52 5.01 11.67 15.40
CA ASP A 52 6.45 11.51 15.48
C ASP A 52 6.76 10.02 15.64
N HIS A 53 7.47 9.45 14.66
CA HIS A 53 7.77 8.02 14.63
C HIS A 53 8.55 7.55 15.86
N GLU A 54 9.57 8.31 16.31
CA GLU A 54 10.43 7.91 17.42
C GLU A 54 9.68 7.98 18.76
N ARG A 55 8.90 9.03 18.98
CA ARG A 55 8.02 9.14 20.17
C ARG A 55 6.97 8.03 20.20
N PHE A 56 6.34 7.76 19.06
CA PHE A 56 5.38 6.68 18.96
C PHE A 56 6.05 5.34 19.28
N ALA A 57 7.21 5.06 18.66
CA ALA A 57 7.94 3.81 18.87
C ALA A 57 8.37 3.65 20.34
N ALA A 58 8.90 4.68 20.98
CA ALA A 58 9.27 4.65 22.39
C ALA A 58 8.07 4.35 23.31
N ALA A 59 6.93 5.00 23.07
CA ALA A 59 5.71 4.77 23.84
C ALA A 59 5.17 3.35 23.65
N GLN A 60 5.15 2.83 22.41
CA GLN A 60 4.68 1.48 22.12
C GLN A 60 5.68 0.41 22.62
N ALA A 61 6.98 0.65 22.56
CA ALA A 61 7.97 -0.26 23.15
C ALA A 61 7.81 -0.36 24.67
N ALA A 62 7.60 0.74 25.37
CA ALA A 62 7.29 0.73 26.81
C ALA A 62 6.01 -0.07 27.12
N ARG A 63 4.94 0.11 26.29
CA ARG A 63 3.71 -0.66 26.39
C ARG A 63 3.95 -2.15 26.11
N GLY A 64 4.74 -2.47 25.09
CA GLY A 64 5.07 -3.85 24.69
C GLY A 64 5.83 -4.61 25.79
N ARG A 65 6.82 -3.96 26.43
CA ARG A 65 7.52 -4.55 27.60
C ARG A 65 6.55 -4.88 28.74
N ARG A 66 5.63 -3.96 29.05
CA ARG A 66 4.64 -4.16 30.13
C ARG A 66 3.65 -5.29 29.81
N LEU A 67 3.25 -5.41 28.54
CA LEU A 67 2.25 -6.38 28.11
C LEU A 67 2.84 -7.70 27.66
N GLY A 68 4.17 -7.82 27.54
CA GLY A 68 4.87 -9.01 27.08
C GLY A 68 4.59 -9.32 25.61
N TRP A 69 4.73 -8.32 24.71
CA TRP A 69 4.58 -8.58 23.28
C TRP A 69 5.66 -9.50 22.77
N ALA A 70 5.23 -10.51 22.01
CA ALA A 70 6.10 -11.48 21.33
C ALA A 70 6.43 -11.07 19.88
N GLY A 71 5.71 -10.09 19.33
CA GLY A 71 5.90 -9.58 17.99
C GLY A 71 5.15 -8.27 17.78
N VAL A 72 5.52 -7.56 16.72
CA VAL A 72 4.85 -6.33 16.29
C VAL A 72 4.77 -6.29 14.77
N LEU A 73 3.68 -5.75 14.23
CA LEU A 73 3.48 -5.63 12.78
C LEU A 73 2.62 -4.43 12.40
N SER A 74 2.70 -4.06 11.14
CA SER A 74 1.81 -3.10 10.50
C SER A 74 1.81 -3.27 9.00
N HIS A 75 0.67 -3.09 8.37
CA HIS A 75 0.51 -3.05 6.91
C HIS A 75 0.31 -1.63 6.38
N HIS A 76 0.53 -0.63 7.22
CA HIS A 76 0.34 0.77 6.87
C HIS A 76 1.65 1.40 6.38
N GLU A 77 1.73 1.72 5.07
CA GLU A 77 2.93 2.21 4.39
C GLU A 77 3.47 3.54 4.96
N GLN A 78 2.58 4.52 5.17
CA GLN A 78 3.03 5.88 5.50
C GLN A 78 3.67 5.98 6.89
N LEU A 79 3.06 5.31 7.89
CA LEU A 79 3.43 5.49 9.30
C LEU A 79 3.79 4.17 9.99
N GLY A 80 3.00 3.12 9.73
CA GLY A 80 2.98 1.95 10.59
C GLY A 80 4.14 0.98 10.39
N ALA A 81 4.54 0.71 9.14
CA ALA A 81 5.61 -0.25 8.86
C ALA A 81 6.94 0.18 9.51
N LEU A 82 7.33 1.45 9.34
CA LEU A 82 8.53 2.00 10.00
C LEU A 82 8.38 2.01 11.52
N ALA A 83 7.21 2.39 12.05
CA ALA A 83 6.97 2.38 13.48
C ALA A 83 7.07 0.96 14.07
N ALA A 84 6.54 -0.06 13.38
CA ALA A 84 6.66 -1.45 13.80
C ALA A 84 8.13 -1.91 13.83
N ALA A 85 8.93 -1.59 12.79
CA ALA A 85 10.35 -1.89 12.75
C ALA A 85 11.14 -1.24 13.90
N LEU A 86 10.86 0.04 14.20
CA LEU A 86 11.49 0.75 15.31
C LEU A 86 11.10 0.17 16.68
N VAL A 87 9.85 -0.28 16.85
CA VAL A 87 9.40 -0.94 18.08
C VAL A 87 10.04 -2.33 18.21
N ALA A 88 10.08 -3.12 17.13
CA ALA A 88 10.73 -4.42 17.11
C ALA A 88 12.20 -4.31 17.52
N GLU A 89 12.95 -3.36 16.94
CA GLU A 89 14.34 -3.08 17.30
C GLU A 89 14.50 -2.74 18.80
N GLN A 90 13.66 -1.85 19.34
CA GLN A 90 13.74 -1.44 20.76
C GLN A 90 13.35 -2.55 21.75
N LEU A 91 12.62 -3.57 21.30
CA LEU A 91 12.18 -4.70 22.10
C LEU A 91 13.05 -5.95 21.88
N GLY A 92 13.97 -5.93 20.91
CA GLY A 92 14.72 -7.13 20.50
C GLY A 92 13.81 -8.21 19.90
N LEU A 93 12.72 -7.81 19.25
CA LEU A 93 11.74 -8.69 18.60
C LEU A 93 12.09 -8.91 17.13
N PRO A 94 11.63 -10.02 16.52
CA PRO A 94 11.76 -10.26 15.09
C PRO A 94 11.12 -9.13 14.26
N GLY A 95 11.76 -8.76 13.14
CA GLY A 95 11.26 -7.74 12.25
C GLY A 95 12.32 -7.26 11.27
N ALA A 96 11.89 -6.53 10.25
CA ALA A 96 12.81 -5.91 9.31
C ALA A 96 13.62 -4.78 9.97
N ALA A 97 14.89 -4.64 9.58
CA ALA A 97 15.72 -3.54 10.05
C ALA A 97 15.12 -2.19 9.63
N PRO A 98 15.03 -1.18 10.52
CA PRO A 98 14.52 0.14 10.17
C PRO A 98 15.21 0.77 8.96
N GLN A 99 16.52 0.54 8.78
CA GLN A 99 17.26 1.03 7.62
C GLN A 99 16.74 0.46 6.29
N ALA A 100 16.35 -0.82 6.26
CA ALA A 100 15.77 -1.43 5.07
C ALA A 100 14.40 -0.82 4.74
N LEU A 101 13.58 -0.53 5.76
CA LEU A 101 12.30 0.17 5.59
C LEU A 101 12.52 1.58 5.03
N LEU A 102 13.46 2.32 5.61
CA LEU A 102 13.81 3.66 5.13
C LEU A 102 14.29 3.63 3.68
N ALA A 103 15.15 2.66 3.33
CA ALA A 103 15.69 2.50 1.98
C ALA A 103 14.59 2.22 0.94
N ALA A 104 13.60 1.40 1.27
CA ALA A 104 12.46 1.13 0.40
C ALA A 104 11.49 2.34 0.31
N GLN A 105 11.19 2.97 1.44
CA GLN A 105 10.20 4.05 1.53
C GLN A 105 10.71 5.41 1.03
N HIS A 106 12.03 5.63 0.98
CA HIS A 106 12.62 6.83 0.41
C HIS A 106 12.75 6.67 -1.11
N LYS A 107 11.69 7.05 -1.86
CA LYS A 107 11.57 6.79 -3.30
C LYS A 107 12.82 7.18 -4.11
N GLY A 108 13.50 8.28 -3.78
CA GLY A 108 14.73 8.70 -4.45
C GLY A 108 15.90 7.74 -4.19
N HIS A 109 16.04 7.22 -2.97
CA HIS A 109 17.05 6.22 -2.65
C HIS A 109 16.72 4.87 -3.26
N ALA A 110 15.47 4.42 -3.11
CA ALA A 110 14.99 3.17 -3.71
C ALA A 110 15.24 3.13 -5.22
N ARG A 111 15.00 4.26 -5.91
CA ARG A 111 15.25 4.37 -7.35
C ARG A 111 16.73 4.26 -7.70
N ARG A 112 17.64 4.90 -6.93
CA ARG A 112 19.08 4.76 -7.12
C ARG A 112 19.56 3.32 -6.91
N VAL A 113 19.07 2.65 -5.87
CA VAL A 113 19.39 1.24 -5.63
C VAL A 113 18.88 0.39 -6.78
N LEU A 114 17.63 0.57 -7.20
CA LEU A 114 17.04 -0.18 -8.31
C LEU A 114 17.85 0.02 -9.60
N GLN A 115 18.31 1.25 -9.87
CA GLN A 115 19.12 1.55 -11.05
C GLN A 115 20.48 0.84 -11.02
N GLN A 116 21.02 0.54 -9.86
CA GLN A 116 22.27 -0.21 -9.69
C GLN A 116 22.07 -1.73 -9.87
N VAL A 117 20.97 -2.28 -9.32
CA VAL A 117 20.77 -3.75 -9.26
C VAL A 117 19.84 -4.30 -10.33
N ALA A 118 18.98 -3.45 -10.91
CA ALA A 118 18.03 -3.82 -11.96
C ALA A 118 17.77 -2.61 -12.90
N PRO A 119 18.80 -2.11 -13.60
CA PRO A 119 18.68 -0.92 -14.46
C PRO A 119 17.62 -1.09 -15.56
N GLU A 120 17.43 -2.30 -16.06
CA GLU A 120 16.42 -2.66 -17.07
C GLU A 120 14.98 -2.44 -16.58
N ALA A 121 14.76 -2.47 -15.25
CA ALA A 121 13.45 -2.27 -14.62
C ALA A 121 13.30 -0.88 -13.98
N SER A 122 14.30 -0.01 -14.08
CA SER A 122 14.29 1.31 -13.48
C SER A 122 13.87 2.38 -14.48
N LEU A 123 13.03 3.31 -14.02
CA LEU A 123 12.76 4.57 -14.73
C LEU A 123 13.87 5.57 -14.44
N ALA A 124 14.23 6.38 -15.44
CA ALA A 124 15.14 7.50 -15.23
C ALA A 124 14.51 8.54 -14.29
N VAL A 125 15.29 9.07 -13.36
CA VAL A 125 14.78 10.04 -12.38
C VAL A 125 15.74 11.20 -12.18
N GLN A 126 15.15 12.36 -11.86
CA GLN A 126 15.86 13.55 -11.43
C GLN A 126 15.17 14.13 -10.18
N PRO A 127 15.87 14.32 -9.06
CA PRO A 127 15.32 14.98 -7.88
C PRO A 127 15.26 16.49 -8.07
N VAL A 128 14.17 17.11 -7.59
CA VAL A 128 14.01 18.57 -7.54
C VAL A 128 13.53 18.97 -6.15
N MET A 129 13.83 20.21 -5.74
CA MET A 129 13.29 20.77 -4.49
C MET A 129 12.04 21.59 -4.77
N PRO A 130 10.93 21.37 -4.05
CA PRO A 130 9.80 22.30 -4.09
C PRO A 130 10.17 23.59 -3.34
N GLY A 131 9.75 24.73 -3.86
CA GLY A 131 9.98 26.00 -3.20
C GLY A 131 9.60 27.20 -4.06
N PRO A 132 9.38 28.38 -3.44
CA PRO A 132 8.90 29.55 -4.17
C PRO A 132 9.95 30.18 -5.11
N ARG A 133 11.21 29.77 -5.01
CA ARG A 133 12.34 30.37 -5.76
C ARG A 133 13.10 29.40 -6.64
N GLU A 134 12.79 28.11 -6.62
CA GLU A 134 13.48 27.14 -7.48
C GLU A 134 12.81 27.07 -8.85
N ALA A 135 13.56 27.46 -9.87
CA ALA A 135 13.19 27.19 -11.25
C ALA A 135 13.37 25.69 -11.53
N PRO A 136 12.49 25.07 -12.35
CA PRO A 136 12.71 23.72 -12.79
C PRO A 136 14.11 23.55 -13.41
N PRO A 137 14.82 22.44 -13.14
CA PRO A 137 16.12 22.17 -13.73
C PRO A 137 16.10 22.32 -15.26
N GLU A 138 17.24 22.59 -15.87
CA GLU A 138 17.40 22.54 -17.32
C GLU A 138 17.53 21.09 -17.80
N GLY A 139 17.21 20.86 -19.10
CA GLY A 139 17.35 19.54 -19.72
C GLY A 139 16.25 18.52 -19.38
N ILE A 140 15.18 18.93 -18.68
CA ILE A 140 14.04 18.06 -18.43
C ILE A 140 13.30 17.77 -19.74
N ARG A 141 13.03 16.49 -19.99
CA ARG A 141 12.16 16.06 -21.07
C ARG A 141 10.71 16.07 -20.61
N TYR A 142 9.82 16.63 -21.42
CA TYR A 142 8.39 16.68 -21.16
C TYR A 142 7.61 15.81 -22.18
N PRO A 143 6.44 15.23 -21.80
CA PRO A 143 5.91 15.27 -20.44
C PRO A 143 6.80 14.50 -19.45
N CYS A 144 6.68 14.84 -18.15
CA CYS A 144 7.34 14.09 -17.08
C CYS A 144 6.34 13.76 -15.96
N PHE A 145 6.61 12.70 -15.19
CA PHE A 145 5.80 12.33 -14.03
C PHE A 145 6.48 12.84 -12.76
N VAL A 146 5.77 13.62 -11.97
CA VAL A 146 6.27 14.22 -10.72
C VAL A 146 5.64 13.53 -9.53
N LYS A 147 6.44 13.17 -8.53
CA LYS A 147 5.95 12.60 -7.26
C LYS A 147 6.85 12.98 -6.08
N PRO A 148 6.31 13.09 -4.83
CA PRO A 148 7.14 13.33 -3.66
C PRO A 148 8.02 12.11 -3.35
N VAL A 149 9.23 12.37 -2.83
CA VAL A 149 10.15 11.33 -2.33
C VAL A 149 9.49 10.53 -1.21
N LYS A 150 8.83 11.21 -0.27
CA LYS A 150 8.01 10.57 0.77
C LYS A 150 6.56 11.03 0.64
N GLY A 151 5.70 10.11 0.29
CA GLY A 151 4.27 10.33 0.13
C GLY A 151 3.57 9.00 -0.13
N ALA A 152 2.27 8.95 0.15
CA ALA A 152 1.41 7.81 -0.11
C ALA A 152 0.12 8.28 -0.80
N PHE A 153 -0.67 7.34 -1.34
CA PHE A 153 -1.97 7.59 -1.95
C PHE A 153 -1.95 8.56 -3.13
N SER A 154 -0.87 8.58 -3.91
CA SER A 154 -0.68 9.45 -5.09
C SER A 154 -0.85 10.95 -4.82
N VAL A 155 -0.79 11.39 -3.56
CA VAL A 155 -0.86 12.81 -3.22
C VAL A 155 0.34 13.53 -3.83
N LEU A 156 0.09 14.61 -4.58
CA LEU A 156 1.08 15.37 -5.36
C LEU A 156 1.82 14.51 -6.43
N ALA A 157 1.25 13.38 -6.87
CA ALA A 157 1.82 12.58 -7.94
C ALA A 157 0.98 12.76 -9.21
N ARG A 158 1.59 13.32 -10.27
CA ARG A 158 0.90 13.57 -11.55
C ARG A 158 1.86 13.73 -12.72
N GLU A 159 1.34 13.53 -13.90
CA GLU A 159 2.02 13.90 -15.13
C GLU A 159 1.98 15.42 -15.33
N VAL A 160 3.08 15.98 -15.82
CA VAL A 160 3.28 17.41 -16.06
C VAL A 160 3.70 17.59 -17.51
N PRO A 161 2.91 18.34 -18.33
CA PRO A 161 3.13 18.41 -19.77
C PRO A 161 4.29 19.30 -20.18
N ASP A 162 4.63 20.31 -19.37
CA ASP A 162 5.59 21.35 -19.73
C ASP A 162 6.28 21.99 -18.52
N ARG A 163 7.24 22.88 -18.80
CA ARG A 163 8.05 23.59 -17.80
C ARG A 163 7.21 24.52 -16.91
N GLU A 164 6.20 25.16 -17.47
CA GLU A 164 5.36 26.11 -16.73
C GLU A 164 4.50 25.37 -15.71
N SER A 165 3.86 24.30 -16.12
CA SER A 165 3.10 23.40 -15.25
C SER A 165 3.96 22.82 -14.13
N LEU A 166 5.22 22.42 -14.44
CA LEU A 166 6.17 21.96 -13.44
C LEU A 166 6.52 23.06 -12.45
N ALA A 167 6.82 24.27 -12.94
CA ALA A 167 7.13 25.41 -12.09
C ALA A 167 5.95 25.75 -11.16
N ALA A 168 4.72 25.70 -11.69
CA ALA A 168 3.51 25.91 -10.89
C ALA A 168 3.34 24.84 -9.81
N MET A 169 3.60 23.58 -10.13
CA MET A 169 3.48 22.46 -9.20
C MET A 169 4.53 22.51 -8.07
N LEU A 170 5.75 22.98 -8.37
CA LEU A 170 6.83 23.08 -7.38
C LEU A 170 6.69 24.28 -6.45
N ARG A 171 5.83 25.26 -6.78
CA ARG A 171 5.55 26.43 -5.95
C ARG A 171 4.56 26.07 -4.86
N PHE A 172 5.03 26.03 -3.64
CA PHE A 172 4.18 25.89 -2.47
C PHE A 172 3.97 27.25 -1.80
N GLY A 173 2.72 27.56 -1.50
CA GLY A 173 2.41 28.68 -0.60
C GLY A 173 2.99 28.43 0.81
N PRO A 174 3.10 29.47 1.65
CA PRO A 174 3.70 29.33 2.98
C PRO A 174 3.01 28.24 3.85
N LEU A 175 1.68 28.17 3.83
CA LEU A 175 0.90 27.17 4.57
C LEU A 175 1.09 25.76 3.96
N GLU A 176 1.05 25.63 2.65
CA GLU A 176 1.23 24.35 1.97
C GLU A 176 2.65 23.81 2.19
N GLY A 177 3.65 24.66 2.06
CA GLY A 177 5.05 24.32 2.35
C GLY A 177 5.26 23.90 3.80
N TRP A 178 4.65 24.60 4.76
CA TRP A 178 4.70 24.22 6.16
C TRP A 178 4.02 22.86 6.41
N LEU A 179 2.84 22.61 5.83
CA LEU A 179 2.12 21.34 5.96
C LEU A 179 2.94 20.20 5.36
N ALA A 180 3.47 20.37 4.13
CA ALA A 180 4.30 19.37 3.46
C ALA A 180 5.55 19.06 4.30
N HIS A 181 6.22 20.10 4.82
CA HIS A 181 7.37 19.93 5.70
C HIS A 181 7.01 19.12 6.96
N ARG A 182 5.95 19.50 7.66
CA ARG A 182 5.52 18.81 8.90
C ARG A 182 5.18 17.34 8.70
N LEU A 183 4.63 16.98 7.54
CA LEU A 183 4.27 15.59 7.22
C LEU A 183 5.48 14.71 6.90
N VAL A 184 6.56 15.30 6.36
CA VAL A 184 7.74 14.58 5.91
C VAL A 184 8.86 14.60 6.95
N GLU A 185 9.01 15.68 7.74
CA GLU A 185 10.11 15.89 8.67
C GLU A 185 10.35 14.74 9.67
N PRO A 186 9.33 14.09 10.28
CA PRO A 186 9.57 12.96 11.18
C PRO A 186 10.26 11.78 10.51
N PHE A 187 9.96 11.54 9.22
CA PHE A 187 10.63 10.52 8.42
C PHE A 187 12.03 10.98 7.99
N ASP A 188 12.16 12.21 7.49
CA ASP A 188 13.43 12.76 7.00
C ASP A 188 14.50 12.82 8.09
N ARG A 189 14.09 13.16 9.33
CA ARG A 189 14.99 13.16 10.49
C ARG A 189 15.59 11.78 10.75
N ILE A 190 14.79 10.71 10.68
CA ILE A 190 15.28 9.34 10.85
C ILE A 190 16.17 8.93 9.66
N CYS A 191 15.81 9.34 8.43
CA CYS A 191 16.65 9.12 7.26
C CYS A 191 18.02 9.78 7.42
N ARG A 192 18.08 11.03 7.83
CA ARG A 192 19.38 11.71 8.07
C ARG A 192 20.25 11.00 9.10
N ALA A 193 19.65 10.43 10.14
CA ALA A 193 20.36 9.72 11.20
C ALA A 193 20.81 8.31 10.79
N ARG A 194 19.96 7.56 10.06
CA ARG A 194 20.17 6.12 9.82
C ARG A 194 20.49 5.76 8.37
N LEU A 195 20.24 6.66 7.42
CA LEU A 195 20.43 6.46 5.98
C LEU A 195 20.88 7.76 5.31
N PRO A 196 21.99 8.40 5.77
CA PRO A 196 22.38 9.75 5.33
C PRO A 196 22.63 9.85 3.82
N GLN A 197 23.04 8.77 3.17
CA GLN A 197 23.24 8.70 1.72
C GLN A 197 21.95 8.80 0.91
N ALA A 198 20.77 8.67 1.54
CA ALA A 198 19.49 8.84 0.85
C ALA A 198 19.25 10.29 0.40
N GLY A 199 19.79 11.24 1.13
CA GLY A 199 19.52 12.66 0.96
C GLY A 199 18.17 13.06 1.57
N SER A 200 17.73 14.29 1.30
CA SER A 200 16.48 14.79 1.90
C SER A 200 15.22 14.16 1.29
N ALA A 201 14.30 13.74 2.16
CA ALA A 201 12.97 13.24 1.78
C ALA A 201 11.97 14.36 1.40
N HIS A 202 12.35 15.64 1.61
CA HIS A 202 11.52 16.80 1.20
C HIS A 202 11.54 17.07 -0.31
N ARG A 203 12.30 16.30 -1.07
CA ARG A 203 12.40 16.44 -2.54
C ARG A 203 11.20 15.84 -3.25
N MET A 204 10.98 16.34 -4.48
CA MET A 204 10.16 15.71 -5.49
C MET A 204 11.04 14.95 -6.47
N LEU A 205 10.49 13.93 -7.11
CA LEU A 205 11.14 13.16 -8.18
C LEU A 205 10.45 13.46 -9.50
N LEU A 206 11.24 13.68 -10.54
CA LEU A 206 10.78 13.70 -11.93
C LEU A 206 11.14 12.36 -12.54
N GLU A 207 10.16 11.66 -13.07
CA GLU A 207 10.33 10.36 -13.74
C GLU A 207 9.86 10.42 -15.19
N GLU A 208 10.36 9.52 -16.01
CA GLU A 208 9.80 9.25 -17.34
C GLU A 208 8.32 8.82 -17.18
N PRO A 209 7.36 9.45 -17.89
CA PRO A 209 5.98 9.08 -17.79
C PRO A 209 5.74 7.75 -18.49
N VAL A 210 4.95 6.88 -17.86
CA VAL A 210 4.50 5.63 -18.48
C VAL A 210 3.12 5.88 -19.07
N PRO A 211 2.87 5.53 -20.36
CA PRO A 211 1.57 5.76 -20.99
C PRO A 211 0.41 5.11 -20.25
N LEU A 212 -0.77 5.75 -20.21
CA LEU A 212 -1.96 5.25 -19.51
C LEU A 212 -2.41 3.85 -19.98
N ARG A 213 -2.13 3.49 -21.25
CA ARG A 213 -2.45 2.16 -21.79
C ARG A 213 -1.63 1.03 -21.19
N VAL A 214 -0.48 1.33 -20.57
CA VAL A 214 0.39 0.31 -19.97
C VAL A 214 -0.18 -0.10 -18.63
N PRO A 215 -0.58 -1.38 -18.45
CA PRO A 215 -1.19 -1.84 -17.22
C PRO A 215 -0.20 -1.91 -16.07
N GLN A 216 -0.74 -1.68 -14.86
CA GLN A 216 -0.01 -1.86 -13.60
C GLN A 216 -0.31 -3.22 -13.00
N HIS A 217 0.68 -3.76 -12.31
CA HIS A 217 0.60 -5.03 -11.59
C HIS A 217 1.26 -4.90 -10.22
N ASN A 218 0.89 -5.79 -9.31
CA ASN A 218 1.42 -5.84 -7.96
C ASN A 218 1.90 -7.26 -7.67
N LEU A 219 3.19 -7.43 -7.42
CA LEU A 219 3.76 -8.66 -6.90
C LEU A 219 3.81 -8.57 -5.37
N ASP A 220 3.01 -9.39 -4.70
CA ASP A 220 3.12 -9.58 -3.25
C ASP A 220 4.03 -10.77 -2.93
N GLY A 221 4.73 -10.64 -1.81
CA GLY A 221 5.59 -11.69 -1.32
C GLY A 221 6.04 -11.46 0.11
N TRP A 222 6.94 -12.32 0.54
CA TRP A 222 7.57 -12.25 1.85
C TRP A 222 9.04 -12.65 1.78
N VAL A 223 9.78 -12.21 2.78
CA VAL A 223 11.18 -12.57 2.99
C VAL A 223 11.29 -13.21 4.37
N GLY A 224 11.90 -14.35 4.43
CA GLY A 224 12.26 -15.03 5.67
C GLY A 224 13.70 -15.53 5.55
N GLU A 225 14.52 -15.30 6.57
CA GLU A 225 15.95 -15.65 6.58
C GLU A 225 16.72 -15.11 5.36
N GLY A 226 16.22 -14.04 4.75
CA GLY A 226 16.78 -13.42 3.53
C GLY A 226 16.36 -14.09 2.23
N GLU A 227 15.56 -15.16 2.26
CA GLU A 227 14.99 -15.79 1.07
C GLU A 227 13.70 -15.06 0.65
N VAL A 228 13.64 -14.58 -0.59
CA VAL A 228 12.49 -13.86 -1.15
C VAL A 228 11.55 -14.84 -1.86
N ARG A 229 10.30 -14.87 -1.44
CA ARG A 229 9.24 -15.74 -2.00
C ARG A 229 8.03 -14.94 -2.43
N ALA A 230 7.49 -15.27 -3.59
CA ALA A 230 6.25 -14.68 -4.09
C ALA A 230 5.03 -15.32 -3.40
N LEU A 231 4.02 -14.49 -3.14
CA LEU A 231 2.64 -14.93 -2.92
C LEU A 231 1.92 -15.06 -4.25
N GLY A 232 2.03 -14.04 -5.08
CA GLY A 232 1.44 -14.00 -6.42
C GLY A 232 1.42 -12.58 -6.98
N VAL A 233 0.91 -12.47 -8.21
CA VAL A 233 0.75 -11.18 -8.89
C VAL A 233 -0.73 -10.86 -9.04
N VAL A 234 -1.10 -9.62 -8.69
CA VAL A 234 -2.44 -9.04 -8.82
C VAL A 234 -2.44 -8.03 -9.96
N ASP A 235 -3.43 -8.12 -10.85
CA ASP A 235 -3.64 -7.14 -11.91
C ASP A 235 -4.39 -5.93 -11.38
N ALA A 236 -3.87 -4.73 -11.65
CA ALA A 236 -4.52 -3.47 -11.33
C ALA A 236 -5.23 -2.93 -12.58
N ILE A 237 -6.55 -2.91 -12.54
CA ILE A 237 -7.40 -2.37 -13.60
C ILE A 237 -7.88 -0.98 -13.17
N THR A 238 -7.70 0.02 -14.04
CA THR A 238 -8.06 1.41 -13.76
C THR A 238 -9.38 1.82 -14.43
N TYR A 239 -10.00 2.87 -13.92
CA TYR A 239 -11.08 3.56 -14.62
C TYR A 239 -10.58 4.08 -15.96
N PRO A 240 -11.37 3.97 -17.04
CA PRO A 240 -10.96 4.41 -18.38
C PRO A 240 -10.44 5.84 -18.40
N GLY A 241 -9.29 6.06 -19.05
CA GLY A 241 -8.67 7.37 -19.16
C GLY A 241 -8.04 7.93 -17.88
N THR A 242 -7.92 7.13 -16.82
CA THR A 242 -7.37 7.55 -15.52
C THR A 242 -6.32 6.58 -14.97
N ARG A 243 -5.62 6.98 -13.90
CA ARG A 243 -4.79 6.10 -13.05
C ARG A 243 -5.53 5.64 -11.78
N ALA A 244 -6.80 6.01 -11.60
CA ALA A 244 -7.60 5.60 -10.46
C ALA A 244 -8.00 4.13 -10.58
N PHE A 245 -7.73 3.35 -9.55
CA PHE A 245 -8.02 1.92 -9.57
C PHE A 245 -9.53 1.67 -9.52
N LEU A 246 -10.01 0.86 -10.48
CA LEU A 246 -11.37 0.35 -10.58
C LEU A 246 -11.47 -0.99 -9.82
N ARG A 247 -10.51 -1.88 -10.02
CA ARG A 247 -10.43 -3.16 -9.33
C ARG A 247 -9.03 -3.76 -9.36
N TRP A 248 -8.78 -4.68 -8.46
CA TRP A 248 -7.64 -5.59 -8.52
C TRP A 248 -8.16 -7.01 -8.69
N GLU A 249 -7.58 -7.76 -9.63
CA GLU A 249 -7.93 -9.15 -9.92
C GLU A 249 -6.76 -10.09 -9.59
N TYR A 250 -7.06 -11.23 -9.01
CA TYR A 250 -6.13 -12.32 -8.74
C TYR A 250 -6.73 -13.66 -9.20
N PRO A 251 -5.93 -14.57 -9.80
CA PRO A 251 -4.53 -14.43 -10.20
C PRO A 251 -4.35 -13.54 -11.44
N SER A 252 -3.16 -12.99 -11.59
CA SER A 252 -2.79 -12.15 -12.73
C SER A 252 -2.86 -12.91 -14.07
N ARG A 253 -3.16 -12.18 -15.15
CA ARG A 253 -3.10 -12.68 -16.55
C ARG A 253 -1.70 -12.60 -17.15
N LEU A 254 -0.73 -12.04 -16.43
CA LEU A 254 0.64 -11.96 -16.91
C LEU A 254 1.23 -13.36 -17.16
N PRO A 255 1.99 -13.55 -18.25
CA PRO A 255 2.76 -14.76 -18.48
C PRO A 255 3.68 -15.09 -17.30
N ALA A 256 3.83 -16.37 -16.97
CA ALA A 256 4.68 -16.82 -15.86
C ALA A 256 6.13 -16.30 -15.97
N ALA A 257 6.66 -16.16 -17.18
CA ALA A 257 7.99 -15.59 -17.42
C ALA A 257 8.10 -14.13 -16.97
N VAL A 258 7.06 -13.31 -17.17
CA VAL A 258 7.03 -11.91 -16.72
C VAL A 258 6.92 -11.85 -15.20
N GLN A 259 6.09 -12.71 -14.59
CA GLN A 259 5.98 -12.81 -13.13
C GLN A 259 7.31 -13.22 -12.49
N ALA A 260 8.05 -14.16 -13.11
CA ALA A 260 9.38 -14.59 -12.68
C ALA A 260 10.40 -13.44 -12.77
N ARG A 261 10.36 -12.62 -13.84
CA ARG A 261 11.20 -11.40 -13.97
C ARG A 261 10.89 -10.39 -12.85
N ALA A 262 9.61 -10.15 -12.54
CA ALA A 262 9.24 -9.26 -11.44
C ALA A 262 9.78 -9.77 -10.09
N LEU A 263 9.72 -11.07 -9.85
CA LEU A 263 10.28 -11.69 -8.63
C LEU A 263 11.81 -11.58 -8.59
N ASP A 264 12.51 -11.74 -9.72
CA ASP A 264 13.96 -11.56 -9.78
C ASP A 264 14.37 -10.12 -9.46
N VAL A 265 13.68 -9.13 -10.02
CA VAL A 265 13.87 -7.71 -9.68
C VAL A 265 13.63 -7.47 -8.19
N ALA A 266 12.56 -8.03 -7.60
CA ALA A 266 12.29 -7.93 -6.18
C ALA A 266 13.42 -8.53 -5.33
N ARG A 267 13.95 -9.71 -5.70
CA ARG A 267 15.08 -10.36 -5.01
C ARG A 267 16.33 -9.49 -4.99
N ARG A 268 16.72 -8.97 -6.15
CA ARG A 268 17.90 -8.09 -6.27
C ARG A 268 17.72 -6.81 -5.44
N PHE A 269 16.57 -6.18 -5.54
CA PHE A 269 16.29 -4.93 -4.82
C PHE A 269 16.23 -5.15 -3.31
N LEU A 270 15.45 -6.11 -2.82
CA LEU A 270 15.29 -6.40 -1.39
C LEU A 270 16.60 -6.87 -0.75
N GLY A 271 17.39 -7.67 -1.50
CA GLY A 271 18.74 -8.05 -1.08
C GLY A 271 19.67 -6.84 -0.93
N ALA A 272 19.66 -5.91 -1.89
CA ALA A 272 20.51 -4.73 -1.88
C ALA A 272 20.21 -3.74 -0.75
N ILE A 273 18.93 -3.62 -0.34
CA ILE A 273 18.54 -2.77 0.80
C ILE A 273 18.62 -3.48 2.14
N GLY A 274 19.02 -4.77 2.17
CA GLY A 274 19.12 -5.54 3.41
C GLY A 274 17.77 -5.91 4.04
N PHE A 275 16.70 -6.03 3.26
CA PHE A 275 15.39 -6.46 3.75
C PHE A 275 15.37 -7.99 3.90
N ARG A 276 15.57 -8.48 5.12
CA ARG A 276 15.80 -9.91 5.41
C ARG A 276 14.59 -10.66 5.97
N THR A 277 13.59 -9.95 6.50
CA THR A 277 12.35 -10.54 7.01
C THR A 277 11.20 -9.57 6.88
N GLY A 278 9.99 -10.09 6.62
CA GLY A 278 8.78 -9.30 6.47
C GLY A 278 8.06 -9.53 5.14
N THR A 279 6.91 -8.92 4.98
CA THR A 279 6.15 -8.94 3.72
C THR A 279 6.51 -7.73 2.85
N PHE A 280 6.37 -7.87 1.54
CA PHE A 280 6.58 -6.79 0.59
C PHE A 280 5.52 -6.78 -0.51
N ASN A 281 5.35 -5.63 -1.15
CA ASN A 281 4.53 -5.43 -2.34
C ASN A 281 5.36 -4.62 -3.34
N LEU A 282 5.66 -5.22 -4.51
CA LEU A 282 6.34 -4.55 -5.62
C LEU A 282 5.30 -4.12 -6.65
N GLU A 283 5.17 -2.81 -6.85
CA GLU A 283 4.32 -2.23 -7.89
C GLU A 283 5.13 -2.00 -9.16
N PHE A 284 4.61 -2.46 -10.30
CA PHE A 284 5.29 -2.32 -11.57
C PHE A 284 4.32 -2.19 -12.74
N PHE A 285 4.77 -1.55 -13.81
CA PHE A 285 4.15 -1.56 -15.12
C PHE A 285 4.76 -2.65 -16.00
N PHE A 286 3.93 -3.26 -16.85
CA PHE A 286 4.44 -4.14 -17.91
C PHE A 286 3.84 -3.74 -19.26
N ASP A 287 4.69 -3.27 -20.17
CA ASP A 287 4.33 -2.95 -21.54
C ASP A 287 4.64 -4.16 -22.44
N ALA A 288 3.61 -4.89 -22.82
CA ALA A 288 3.76 -6.07 -23.67
C ALA A 288 4.25 -5.75 -25.08
N ALA A 289 4.04 -4.51 -25.57
CA ALA A 289 4.49 -4.11 -26.91
C ALA A 289 6.01 -3.93 -26.99
N SER A 290 6.63 -3.50 -25.91
CA SER A 290 8.09 -3.30 -25.82
C SER A 290 8.77 -4.34 -24.91
N ASP A 291 8.05 -5.31 -24.38
CA ASP A 291 8.47 -6.28 -23.35
C ASP A 291 9.18 -5.63 -22.16
N ARG A 292 8.77 -4.41 -21.81
CA ARG A 292 9.40 -3.62 -20.74
C ARG A 292 8.65 -3.75 -19.42
N LEU A 293 9.34 -4.21 -18.38
CA LEU A 293 8.92 -4.14 -16.99
C LEU A 293 9.53 -2.88 -16.35
N SER A 294 8.71 -2.04 -15.72
CA SER A 294 9.18 -0.82 -15.05
C SER A 294 8.63 -0.75 -13.62
N VAL A 295 9.51 -0.78 -12.64
CA VAL A 295 9.12 -0.71 -11.22
C VAL A 295 8.64 0.69 -10.87
N ILE A 296 7.48 0.77 -10.21
CA ILE A 296 6.92 2.00 -9.64
C ILE A 296 7.54 2.25 -8.28
N GLU A 297 7.36 1.28 -7.36
CA GLU A 297 7.89 1.29 -6.00
C GLU A 297 7.86 -0.10 -5.38
N CYS A 298 8.63 -0.30 -4.32
CA CYS A 298 8.56 -1.48 -3.48
C CYS A 298 8.16 -1.07 -2.06
N ASN A 299 6.98 -1.51 -1.65
CA ASN A 299 6.42 -1.23 -0.33
C ASN A 299 6.85 -2.34 0.63
N PRO A 300 7.59 -2.04 1.72
CA PRO A 300 8.09 -3.06 2.66
C PRO A 300 6.99 -3.46 3.68
N ARG A 301 5.86 -3.91 3.17
CA ARG A 301 4.67 -4.35 3.92
C ARG A 301 3.74 -5.16 3.03
N LEU A 302 2.82 -5.91 3.64
CA LEU A 302 1.75 -6.59 2.91
C LEU A 302 0.82 -5.55 2.26
N ALA A 303 0.41 -5.80 1.02
CA ALA A 303 -0.76 -5.15 0.43
C ALA A 303 -2.01 -5.81 1.02
N SER A 304 -2.34 -5.45 2.26
CA SER A 304 -3.32 -6.16 3.09
C SER A 304 -4.73 -6.19 2.49
N GLN A 305 -5.07 -5.24 1.61
CA GLN A 305 -6.29 -5.25 0.80
C GLN A 305 -6.40 -6.50 -0.08
N PHE A 306 -5.28 -7.09 -0.52
CA PHE A 306 -5.27 -8.28 -1.38
C PHE A 306 -5.29 -9.59 -0.60
N GLY A 307 -5.14 -9.54 0.73
CA GLY A 307 -5.05 -10.74 1.57
C GLY A 307 -6.25 -11.68 1.42
N ASP A 308 -7.45 -11.12 1.25
CA ASP A 308 -8.67 -11.91 1.00
C ASP A 308 -8.67 -12.60 -0.38
N LEU A 309 -8.03 -12.00 -1.40
CA LEU A 309 -7.94 -12.58 -2.74
C LEU A 309 -7.10 -13.86 -2.74
N TYR A 310 -5.91 -13.83 -2.10
CA TYR A 310 -5.04 -15.00 -1.94
C TYR A 310 -5.71 -16.10 -1.14
N ARG A 311 -6.44 -15.73 -0.08
CA ARG A 311 -7.16 -16.68 0.76
C ARG A 311 -8.26 -17.42 0.00
N ARG A 312 -8.96 -16.74 -0.91
CA ARG A 312 -10.02 -17.33 -1.74
C ARG A 312 -9.47 -18.25 -2.81
N VAL A 313 -8.41 -17.84 -3.48
CA VAL A 313 -7.89 -18.53 -4.67
C VAL A 313 -6.87 -19.62 -4.31
N ASP A 314 -5.95 -19.34 -3.38
CA ASP A 314 -4.86 -20.27 -3.04
C ASP A 314 -5.02 -20.91 -1.67
N GLY A 315 -6.02 -20.49 -0.89
CA GLY A 315 -6.15 -20.92 0.51
C GLY A 315 -5.04 -20.41 1.43
N ILE A 316 -4.23 -19.45 0.96
CA ILE A 316 -3.12 -18.84 1.72
C ILE A 316 -3.65 -17.64 2.49
N ASP A 317 -3.30 -17.52 3.77
CA ASP A 317 -3.61 -16.34 4.56
C ASP A 317 -2.37 -15.44 4.75
N PRO A 318 -2.21 -14.37 3.95
CA PRO A 318 -1.06 -13.49 4.06
C PRO A 318 -0.96 -12.73 5.39
N HIS A 319 -2.09 -12.50 6.07
CA HIS A 319 -2.07 -11.90 7.40
C HIS A 319 -1.53 -12.87 8.45
N ALA A 320 -1.89 -14.17 8.37
CA ALA A 320 -1.29 -15.20 9.20
C ALA A 320 0.22 -15.32 8.94
N MET A 321 0.65 -15.22 7.67
CA MET A 321 2.07 -15.21 7.32
C MET A 321 2.81 -14.01 7.91
N ALA A 322 2.23 -12.82 7.87
CA ALA A 322 2.82 -11.63 8.50
C ALA A 322 2.94 -11.79 10.02
N VAL A 323 1.96 -12.43 10.66
CA VAL A 323 2.00 -12.77 12.10
C VAL A 323 3.10 -13.80 12.37
N ALA A 324 3.24 -14.86 11.57
CA ALA A 324 4.29 -15.86 11.71
C ALA A 324 5.68 -15.21 11.61
N LEU A 325 5.92 -14.36 10.60
CA LEU A 325 7.18 -13.61 10.46
C LEU A 325 7.46 -12.69 11.66
N ALA A 326 6.43 -12.05 12.22
CA ALA A 326 6.58 -11.23 13.43
C ALA A 326 6.87 -12.04 14.70
N LEU A 327 6.67 -13.34 14.65
CA LEU A 327 6.94 -14.31 15.74
C LEU A 327 8.18 -15.16 15.49
N ASP A 328 8.93 -14.89 14.41
CA ASP A 328 10.08 -15.69 13.95
C ASP A 328 9.70 -17.14 13.61
N GLU A 329 8.49 -17.32 13.08
CA GLU A 329 7.98 -18.61 12.64
C GLU A 329 8.04 -18.71 11.10
N ASP A 330 8.22 -19.94 10.62
CA ASP A 330 8.23 -20.21 9.18
C ASP A 330 6.80 -20.13 8.59
N PRO A 331 6.51 -19.17 7.71
CA PRO A 331 5.19 -19.08 7.07
C PRO A 331 4.81 -20.30 6.22
N ARG A 332 5.79 -21.14 5.82
CA ARG A 332 5.55 -22.37 5.05
C ARG A 332 4.86 -23.46 5.90
N ALA A 333 5.02 -23.39 7.21
CA ALA A 333 4.37 -24.31 8.14
C ALA A 333 2.88 -24.00 8.37
N LEU A 334 2.39 -22.85 7.90
CA LEU A 334 0.98 -22.48 8.07
C LEU A 334 0.08 -23.38 7.22
N PRO A 335 -1.08 -23.79 7.76
CA PRO A 335 -2.04 -24.58 7.01
C PRO A 335 -2.63 -23.76 5.85
N ARG A 336 -2.82 -24.43 4.72
CA ARG A 336 -3.58 -23.88 3.60
C ARG A 336 -5.01 -24.36 3.67
N ALA A 337 -5.97 -23.44 3.52
CA ALA A 337 -7.36 -23.80 3.36
C ALA A 337 -7.63 -24.32 1.93
N ALA A 338 -8.73 -25.04 1.73
CA ALA A 338 -9.16 -25.37 0.37
C ALA A 338 -9.52 -24.08 -0.39
N PRO A 339 -9.08 -23.92 -1.64
CA PRO A 339 -9.52 -22.82 -2.50
C PRO A 339 -11.06 -22.81 -2.64
N VAL A 340 -11.64 -21.62 -2.61
CA VAL A 340 -13.10 -21.43 -2.75
C VAL A 340 -13.48 -20.66 -4.02
N ALA A 341 -12.47 -20.23 -4.79
CA ALA A 341 -12.63 -19.49 -6.04
C ALA A 341 -11.46 -19.78 -7.00
N GLY A 342 -11.73 -19.70 -8.30
CA GLY A 342 -10.68 -19.74 -9.33
C GLY A 342 -10.12 -18.34 -9.63
N VAL A 343 -10.90 -17.30 -9.30
CA VAL A 343 -10.52 -15.88 -9.44
C VAL A 343 -11.20 -15.07 -8.34
N ALA A 344 -10.53 -14.02 -7.87
CA ALA A 344 -11.11 -13.08 -6.91
C ALA A 344 -10.75 -11.63 -7.28
N ALA A 345 -11.61 -10.70 -6.88
CA ALA A 345 -11.35 -9.28 -7.08
C ALA A 345 -11.70 -8.44 -5.86
N SER A 346 -10.93 -7.35 -5.73
CA SER A 346 -11.23 -6.21 -4.88
C SER A 346 -11.78 -5.09 -5.77
N LEU A 347 -13.08 -4.88 -5.75
CA LEU A 347 -13.81 -3.87 -6.52
C LEU A 347 -13.76 -2.54 -5.76
N VAL A 348 -13.36 -1.47 -6.44
CA VAL A 348 -13.22 -0.13 -5.82
C VAL A 348 -14.22 0.82 -6.44
N TYR A 349 -15.18 1.22 -5.65
CA TYR A 349 -16.23 2.14 -6.08
C TYR A 349 -15.79 3.58 -5.87
N ARG A 350 -15.75 4.36 -6.97
CA ARG A 350 -15.33 5.78 -6.96
C ARG A 350 -16.34 6.69 -7.63
N ALA A 351 -16.36 7.93 -7.18
CA ALA A 351 -17.03 9.03 -7.84
C ALA A 351 -15.99 10.10 -8.22
N PHE A 352 -16.03 10.58 -9.46
CA PHE A 352 -15.20 11.66 -9.98
C PHE A 352 -15.92 13.02 -9.97
N ASP A 353 -17.21 13.01 -9.62
CA ASP A 353 -18.05 14.18 -9.40
C ASP A 353 -18.65 14.09 -7.99
N PRO A 354 -18.54 15.15 -7.17
CA PRO A 354 -19.17 15.19 -5.85
C PRO A 354 -20.68 14.90 -5.87
N ALA A 355 -21.39 15.30 -6.92
CA ALA A 355 -22.82 15.05 -7.09
C ALA A 355 -23.15 13.57 -7.38
N ALA A 356 -22.17 12.79 -7.85
CA ALA A 356 -22.34 11.39 -8.18
C ALA A 356 -22.06 10.45 -6.98
N VAL A 357 -21.67 10.98 -5.81
CA VAL A 357 -21.41 10.16 -4.61
C VAL A 357 -22.73 9.59 -4.08
N PRO A 358 -22.92 8.25 -4.11
CA PRO A 358 -24.15 7.67 -3.60
C PRO A 358 -24.20 7.70 -2.07
N PRO A 359 -25.39 7.65 -1.48
CA PRO A 359 -25.50 7.41 -0.04
C PRO A 359 -24.92 6.04 0.32
N PRO A 360 -24.40 5.86 1.55
CA PRO A 360 -23.96 4.55 2.00
C PRO A 360 -25.17 3.58 1.99
N PRO A 361 -24.94 2.28 1.70
CA PRO A 361 -26.04 1.30 1.69
C PRO A 361 -26.68 1.19 3.08
N ASP A 362 -27.98 1.26 3.12
CA ASP A 362 -28.76 1.09 4.33
C ASP A 362 -28.71 -0.36 4.89
N ALA A 363 -29.38 -0.61 6.01
CA ALA A 363 -29.37 -1.92 6.65
C ALA A 363 -29.99 -3.00 5.75
N ALA A 364 -31.05 -2.66 4.99
CA ALA A 364 -31.74 -3.61 4.11
C ALA A 364 -30.82 -4.01 2.93
N ARG A 365 -30.16 -3.07 2.29
CA ARG A 365 -29.18 -3.31 1.21
C ARG A 365 -27.99 -4.13 1.69
N ARG A 366 -27.43 -3.80 2.88
CA ARG A 366 -26.34 -4.59 3.48
C ARG A 366 -26.77 -6.02 3.77
N ALA A 367 -27.98 -6.21 4.31
CA ALA A 367 -28.52 -7.54 4.58
C ALA A 367 -28.80 -8.33 3.28
N ALA A 368 -29.27 -7.67 2.21
CA ALA A 368 -29.45 -8.29 0.90
C ALA A 368 -28.11 -8.72 0.30
N PHE A 369 -27.09 -7.86 0.37
CA PHE A 369 -25.72 -8.21 -0.04
C PHE A 369 -25.19 -9.41 0.74
N ALA A 370 -25.27 -9.41 2.07
CA ALA A 370 -24.77 -10.48 2.93
C ALA A 370 -25.49 -11.84 2.66
N ARG A 371 -26.79 -11.81 2.32
CA ARG A 371 -27.51 -13.04 1.92
C ARG A 371 -27.07 -13.56 0.55
N ALA A 372 -26.87 -12.65 -0.42
CA ALA A 372 -26.45 -13.03 -1.78
C ALA A 372 -24.96 -13.44 -1.85
N PHE A 373 -24.14 -12.86 -1.01
CA PHE A 373 -22.70 -13.07 -0.94
C PHE A 373 -22.25 -13.32 0.50
N PRO A 374 -22.56 -14.49 1.09
CA PRO A 374 -22.21 -14.79 2.50
C PRO A 374 -20.69 -14.78 2.73
N ASP A 375 -19.91 -15.02 1.68
CA ASP A 375 -18.46 -14.93 1.65
C ASP A 375 -17.94 -13.55 1.22
N GLY A 376 -18.80 -12.63 0.77
CA GLY A 376 -18.43 -11.31 0.29
C GLY A 376 -17.98 -10.38 1.41
N LEU A 377 -16.93 -9.60 1.17
CA LEU A 377 -16.49 -8.54 2.09
C LEU A 377 -16.99 -7.19 1.56
N LEU A 378 -17.73 -6.45 2.38
CA LEU A 378 -18.24 -5.12 2.07
C LEU A 378 -17.66 -4.09 3.03
N LEU A 379 -16.95 -3.10 2.49
CA LEU A 379 -16.31 -1.99 3.23
C LEU A 379 -16.85 -0.65 2.71
N PRO A 380 -17.95 -0.11 3.27
CA PRO A 380 -18.39 1.25 2.95
C PRO A 380 -17.44 2.28 3.54
N MET A 381 -17.13 3.33 2.75
CA MET A 381 -16.22 4.40 3.14
C MET A 381 -16.91 5.78 3.01
N PRO A 382 -17.98 6.04 3.76
CA PRO A 382 -18.75 7.26 3.61
C PRO A 382 -17.98 8.47 4.12
N LYS A 383 -17.94 9.54 3.33
CA LYS A 383 -17.50 10.88 3.75
C LYS A 383 -18.57 11.92 3.40
N ARG A 384 -18.59 13.02 4.15
CA ARG A 384 -19.54 14.14 3.94
C ARG A 384 -18.85 15.48 4.19
N GLY A 385 -19.46 16.56 3.70
CA GLY A 385 -19.03 17.94 3.97
C GLY A 385 -17.55 18.17 3.62
N ALA A 386 -16.82 18.82 4.50
CA ALA A 386 -15.43 19.20 4.28
C ALA A 386 -14.48 18.01 4.05
N ALA A 387 -14.76 16.82 4.60
CA ALA A 387 -13.95 15.63 4.39
C ALA A 387 -14.09 15.12 2.95
N LEU A 388 -15.31 15.12 2.41
CA LEU A 388 -15.59 14.75 1.03
C LEU A 388 -15.00 15.76 0.05
N ALA A 389 -15.25 17.06 0.26
CA ALA A 389 -14.72 18.13 -0.60
C ALA A 389 -13.19 18.07 -0.72
N ARG A 390 -12.53 17.61 0.30
CA ARG A 390 -11.07 17.50 0.33
C ARG A 390 -10.54 16.31 -0.46
N ASP A 391 -11.25 15.16 -0.50
CA ASP A 391 -10.88 14.05 -1.36
C ASP A 391 -10.87 14.52 -2.82
N PHE A 392 -11.91 15.23 -3.27
CA PHE A 392 -11.96 15.77 -4.64
C PHE A 392 -10.86 16.80 -4.89
N ARG A 393 -10.57 17.67 -3.93
CA ARG A 393 -9.51 18.69 -4.08
C ARG A 393 -8.12 18.09 -4.24
N TRP A 394 -7.80 17.00 -3.50
CA TRP A 394 -6.44 16.47 -3.42
C TRP A 394 -6.22 15.23 -4.28
N ALA A 395 -7.24 14.38 -4.44
CA ALA A 395 -7.16 13.15 -5.23
C ALA A 395 -7.91 13.23 -6.57
N GLY A 396 -8.82 14.19 -6.73
CA GLY A 396 -9.68 14.31 -7.92
C GLY A 396 -10.88 13.36 -7.91
N ASP A 397 -10.99 12.49 -6.90
CA ASP A 397 -12.08 11.52 -6.75
C ASP A 397 -12.35 11.19 -5.28
N HIS A 398 -13.48 10.51 -5.03
CA HIS A 398 -13.79 9.92 -3.74
C HIS A 398 -14.07 8.43 -3.85
N ARG A 399 -13.31 7.61 -3.13
CA ARG A 399 -13.57 6.18 -2.95
C ARG A 399 -14.63 5.99 -1.88
N TYR A 400 -15.85 5.59 -2.27
CA TYR A 400 -16.97 5.44 -1.33
C TYR A 400 -17.22 4.00 -0.88
N GLY A 401 -16.53 3.03 -1.46
CA GLY A 401 -16.62 1.65 -1.00
C GLY A 401 -15.65 0.69 -1.68
N ILE A 402 -15.45 -0.45 -1.02
CA ILE A 402 -14.72 -1.60 -1.55
C ILE A 402 -15.59 -2.84 -1.33
N VAL A 403 -15.59 -3.73 -2.33
CA VAL A 403 -16.23 -5.06 -2.24
C VAL A 403 -15.24 -6.12 -2.71
N HIS A 404 -15.04 -7.18 -1.91
CA HIS A 404 -14.28 -8.34 -2.35
C HIS A 404 -15.23 -9.49 -2.70
N LEU A 405 -15.01 -10.08 -3.86
CA LEU A 405 -15.77 -11.24 -4.37
C LEU A 405 -14.81 -12.27 -4.94
N GLY A 406 -15.19 -13.54 -4.81
CA GLY A 406 -14.58 -14.64 -5.55
C GLY A 406 -15.58 -15.21 -6.56
N ALA A 407 -15.07 -15.93 -7.58
CA ALA A 407 -15.85 -16.63 -8.58
C ALA A 407 -15.06 -17.82 -9.15
N THR A 408 -15.73 -18.70 -9.90
CA THR A 408 -15.04 -19.80 -10.61
C THR A 408 -14.15 -19.28 -11.75
N ASP A 409 -14.62 -18.24 -12.43
CA ASP A 409 -13.93 -17.59 -13.55
C ASP A 409 -14.30 -16.10 -13.63
N ARG A 410 -13.66 -15.39 -14.56
CA ARG A 410 -13.82 -13.94 -14.74
C ARG A 410 -15.19 -13.53 -15.27
N ALA A 411 -15.86 -14.39 -16.06
CA ALA A 411 -17.19 -14.10 -16.57
C ALA A 411 -18.21 -14.12 -15.42
N GLN A 412 -18.14 -15.14 -14.57
CA GLN A 412 -18.95 -15.19 -13.35
C GLN A 412 -18.60 -14.06 -12.38
N LEU A 413 -17.31 -13.68 -12.27
CA LEU A 413 -16.89 -12.56 -11.42
C LEU A 413 -17.53 -11.25 -11.87
N ALA A 414 -17.60 -10.98 -13.17
CA ALA A 414 -18.29 -9.82 -13.74
C ALA A 414 -19.79 -9.81 -13.41
N GLN A 415 -20.46 -10.96 -13.55
CA GLN A 415 -21.86 -11.11 -13.19
C GLN A 415 -22.10 -10.85 -11.69
N ARG A 416 -21.26 -11.43 -10.83
CA ARG A 416 -21.34 -11.21 -9.36
C ARG A 416 -21.09 -9.74 -8.99
N ALA A 417 -20.14 -9.07 -9.66
CA ALA A 417 -19.88 -7.65 -9.46
C ALA A 417 -21.09 -6.78 -9.85
N ALA A 418 -21.73 -7.06 -10.99
CA ALA A 418 -22.95 -6.38 -11.42
C ALA A 418 -24.11 -6.59 -10.42
N GLN A 419 -24.31 -7.82 -9.96
CA GLN A 419 -25.33 -8.16 -8.96
C GLN A 419 -25.05 -7.44 -7.62
N ALA A 420 -23.81 -7.46 -7.14
CA ALA A 420 -23.41 -6.77 -5.91
C ALA A 420 -23.67 -5.26 -6.00
N SER A 421 -23.30 -4.66 -7.13
CA SER A 421 -23.51 -3.23 -7.40
C SER A 421 -25.01 -2.88 -7.38
N ALA A 422 -25.85 -3.67 -8.04
CA ALA A 422 -27.30 -3.48 -8.05
C ALA A 422 -27.91 -3.56 -6.63
N LEU A 423 -27.52 -4.57 -5.83
CA LEU A 423 -27.99 -4.73 -4.45
C LEU A 423 -27.58 -3.56 -3.54
N LEU A 424 -26.35 -3.05 -3.74
CA LEU A 424 -25.85 -1.92 -2.96
C LEU A 424 -26.37 -0.57 -3.46
N GLY A 425 -26.93 -0.52 -4.68
CA GLY A 425 -27.30 0.72 -5.36
C GLY A 425 -26.06 1.56 -5.76
N TRP A 426 -24.94 0.91 -6.04
CA TRP A 426 -23.68 1.51 -6.46
C TRP A 426 -23.46 1.30 -7.96
N ARG A 427 -22.73 2.21 -8.59
CA ARG A 427 -22.37 2.06 -10.01
C ARG A 427 -20.98 1.44 -10.12
N PHE A 428 -20.86 0.46 -10.99
CA PHE A 428 -19.61 -0.21 -11.30
C PHE A 428 -19.62 -0.59 -12.80
N ASP A 429 -18.69 -0.06 -13.55
CA ASP A 429 -18.52 -0.34 -14.97
C ASP A 429 -17.38 -1.37 -15.10
N TRP A 430 -17.75 -2.62 -15.44
CA TRP A 430 -16.82 -3.75 -15.48
C TRP A 430 -15.81 -3.65 -16.64
#